data_38a3288fb7dae10641d6debf5ccaf3aa
#
_entry.id   38a3288fb7dae10641d6debf5ccaf3aa
#
_cell.length_a   1.000
_cell.length_b   1.000
_cell.length_c   1.000
_cell.angle_alpha   90.00
_cell.angle_beta   90.00
_cell.angle_gamma   90.00
#
_symmetry.space_group_name_H-M   'P 1'
#
loop_
_entity.id
_entity.type
_entity.pdbx_description
1 polymer ?
#
loop_
_entity_poly.entity_id
_entity_poly.type
_entity_poly.pdbx_seq_one_letter_code
_entity_poly.pdbx_strand_id
1 'polypeptide(L)'
;MPFFGFFFCLQQTALRYSACFQDGYWEKLMSATDSIDWRTTPAAVWRRHRSGLRAIRRLDPVTWGSLTGVDQQQQALALNTERFLQGQPSNNVLLWGARGTGKSSLIKALLNQYQVQGLRMIEVDKDDLLHLPEIVDDLWDLPYHFVIFCDDLSFEAGETSYKALKSVLEGSLELPPENVRVYATSNRRHLMPEYMVDNMSSHSRGGEIHPAEAIEEQISLADRFGVQLSFYAFSQELYLQAIDALFTEVGDREALHQQAIRFATARGVRNGRTAQQFFRQHGPRSPIVDQ
;
A
#
# COMPACT_ATOMS: atom_id res chain seq x y z
N MET A 1 45.85 31.17 46.43
CA MET A 1 46.08 30.91 45.02
C MET A 1 46.18 29.39 44.84
N PRO A 2 45.24 28.80 44.14
CA PRO A 2 45.28 28.51 42.71
C PRO A 2 43.84 28.54 42.07
N PHE A 3 43.56 29.51 41.25
CA PHE A 3 42.27 29.57 40.51
C PHE A 3 42.45 29.86 39.01
N PHE A 4 43.65 29.67 38.45
CA PHE A 4 43.95 30.04 37.07
C PHE A 4 44.02 28.85 36.08
N GLY A 5 43.87 27.60 36.56
CA GLY A 5 44.03 26.41 35.68
C GLY A 5 42.75 25.92 35.03
N PHE A 6 41.58 26.29 35.52
CA PHE A 6 40.30 25.70 35.04
C PHE A 6 39.67 26.45 33.83
N PHE A 7 40.04 27.71 33.65
CA PHE A 7 39.51 28.51 32.54
C PHE A 7 40.15 28.27 31.19
N PHE A 8 41.37 27.77 31.17
CA PHE A 8 42.10 27.50 29.91
C PHE A 8 41.68 26.18 29.23
N CYS A 9 41.15 25.23 29.99
CA CYS A 9 40.73 23.95 29.44
C CYS A 9 39.36 24.04 28.78
N LEU A 10 38.48 24.90 29.24
CA LEU A 10 37.14 25.12 28.68
C LEU A 10 37.16 25.94 27.37
N GLN A 11 38.15 26.83 27.19
CA GLN A 11 38.31 27.58 25.95
C GLN A 11 38.86 26.72 24.78
N GLN A 12 39.72 25.76 25.04
CA GLN A 12 40.21 24.85 23.98
C GLN A 12 39.15 23.81 23.54
N THR A 13 38.23 23.41 24.42
CA THR A 13 37.13 22.52 24.06
C THR A 13 36.06 23.27 23.25
N ALA A 14 35.77 24.51 23.60
CA ALA A 14 34.82 25.36 22.85
C ALA A 14 35.32 25.71 21.43
N LEU A 15 36.63 25.93 21.26
CA LEU A 15 37.24 26.19 19.94
C LEU A 15 37.25 24.95 19.03
N ARG A 16 37.34 23.74 19.59
CA ARG A 16 37.22 22.49 18.80
C ARG A 16 35.78 22.21 18.37
N TYR A 17 34.76 22.61 19.15
CA TYR A 17 33.36 22.51 18.75
C TYR A 17 32.97 23.59 17.73
N SER A 18 33.56 24.77 17.79
CA SER A 18 33.31 25.86 16.83
C SER A 18 33.90 25.58 15.43
N ALA A 19 35.01 24.86 15.33
CA ALA A 19 35.62 24.51 14.03
C ALA A 19 34.86 23.41 13.28
N CYS A 20 34.11 22.54 13.99
CA CYS A 20 33.19 21.58 13.37
C CYS A 20 31.88 22.19 12.87
N PHE A 21 31.56 23.45 13.29
CA PHE A 21 30.33 24.16 12.87
C PHE A 21 30.52 24.99 11.59
N GLN A 22 31.76 25.18 11.10
CA GLN A 22 32.05 26.02 9.93
C GLN A 22 32.17 25.29 8.60
N ASP A 23 32.31 23.97 8.62
CA ASP A 23 32.33 23.20 7.38
C ASP A 23 30.93 22.63 7.19
N GLY A 24 30.17 23.09 6.20
CA GLY A 24 28.86 22.64 5.76
C GLY A 24 28.65 21.11 5.66
N TYR A 25 29.34 20.38 6.52
CA TYR A 25 29.29 18.93 6.66
C TYR A 25 27.94 18.48 7.24
N TRP A 26 27.37 19.26 8.16
CA TRP A 26 26.03 18.99 8.70
C TRP A 26 24.90 19.36 7.76
N GLU A 27 25.04 20.44 7.00
CA GLU A 27 24.11 20.75 5.90
C GLU A 27 24.18 19.68 4.80
N LYS A 28 25.37 19.13 4.50
CA LYS A 28 25.53 18.01 3.57
C LYS A 28 25.04 16.67 4.12
N LEU A 29 25.08 16.44 5.44
CA LEU A 29 24.50 15.26 6.08
C LEU A 29 22.96 15.40 6.21
N MET A 30 22.44 16.60 6.43
CA MET A 30 21.00 16.88 6.53
C MET A 30 20.34 17.12 5.16
N SER A 31 21.11 17.52 4.14
CA SER A 31 20.64 17.64 2.75
C SER A 31 20.72 16.34 1.95
N ALA A 32 21.26 15.27 2.55
CA ALA A 32 21.25 13.92 1.98
C ALA A 32 20.04 13.08 2.44
N THR A 33 18.92 13.69 2.82
CA THR A 33 17.63 13.10 2.57
C THR A 33 17.46 13.13 1.06
N ASP A 34 17.74 12.00 0.38
CA ASP A 34 17.56 11.83 -1.05
C ASP A 34 16.16 12.30 -1.42
N SER A 35 16.03 13.58 -1.80
CA SER A 35 14.75 14.12 -2.30
C SER A 35 14.43 13.31 -3.57
N ILE A 36 13.29 12.65 -3.57
CA ILE A 36 12.90 11.80 -4.71
C ILE A 36 12.67 12.68 -5.93
N ASP A 37 13.41 12.42 -7.00
CA ASP A 37 13.11 13.02 -8.31
C ASP A 37 11.86 12.34 -8.91
N TRP A 38 10.70 12.89 -8.64
CA TRP A 38 9.42 12.37 -9.13
C TRP A 38 9.25 12.43 -10.65
N ARG A 39 10.14 13.10 -11.39
CA ARG A 39 10.12 13.07 -12.87
C ARG A 39 10.52 11.70 -13.39
N THR A 40 11.48 11.06 -12.71
CA THR A 40 12.04 9.76 -13.12
C THR A 40 11.59 8.60 -12.20
N THR A 41 11.03 8.91 -11.04
CA THR A 41 10.63 7.93 -10.02
C THR A 41 9.11 7.79 -9.98
N PRO A 42 8.53 6.71 -10.51
CA PRO A 42 7.08 6.51 -10.47
C PRO A 42 6.55 6.06 -9.11
N ALA A 43 7.39 5.48 -8.25
CA ALA A 43 6.98 5.00 -6.94
C ALA A 43 8.09 5.06 -5.88
N ALA A 44 7.65 5.25 -4.64
CA ALA A 44 8.48 5.21 -3.45
C ALA A 44 7.84 4.37 -2.35
N VAL A 45 8.61 4.05 -1.33
CA VAL A 45 8.14 3.39 -0.12
C VAL A 45 8.62 4.18 1.09
N TRP A 46 7.72 4.39 2.05
CA TRP A 46 8.10 4.97 3.33
C TRP A 46 8.97 4.01 4.12
N ARG A 47 9.99 4.53 4.78
CA ARG A 47 10.91 3.75 5.63
C ARG A 47 11.12 4.45 6.97
N ARG A 48 10.50 3.94 8.02
CA ARG A 48 10.56 4.44 9.40
C ARG A 48 11.99 4.71 9.88
N HIS A 49 12.91 3.75 9.67
CA HIS A 49 14.30 3.88 10.12
C HIS A 49 15.08 5.01 9.45
N ARG A 50 14.59 5.55 8.34
CA ARG A 50 15.18 6.68 7.64
C ARG A 50 14.35 7.95 7.79
N SER A 51 13.18 7.86 8.44
CA SER A 51 12.19 8.93 8.51
C SER A 51 12.00 9.60 7.15
N GLY A 52 11.82 8.79 6.09
CA GLY A 52 11.75 9.34 4.74
C GLY A 52 11.38 8.32 3.66
N LEU A 53 11.15 8.85 2.46
CA LEU A 53 10.80 8.07 1.28
C LEU A 53 12.05 7.48 0.61
N ARG A 54 11.93 6.25 0.15
CA ARG A 54 12.94 5.57 -0.67
C ARG A 54 12.33 5.21 -2.02
N ALA A 55 12.96 5.65 -3.12
CA ALA A 55 12.56 5.28 -4.48
C ALA A 55 12.50 3.76 -4.67
N ILE A 56 11.46 3.26 -5.33
CA ILE A 56 11.37 1.86 -5.75
C ILE A 56 12.22 1.68 -7.01
N ARG A 57 13.23 0.80 -6.93
CA ARG A 57 14.20 0.61 -8.01
C ARG A 57 13.64 -0.14 -9.21
N ARG A 58 12.71 -1.07 -8.98
CA ARG A 58 12.09 -1.89 -10.02
C ARG A 58 10.63 -2.15 -9.65
N LEU A 59 9.71 -1.74 -10.52
CA LEU A 59 8.30 -2.02 -10.36
C LEU A 59 8.00 -3.49 -10.68
N ASP A 60 6.94 -4.01 -10.05
CA ASP A 60 6.33 -5.28 -10.43
C ASP A 60 5.71 -5.12 -11.83
N PRO A 61 6.10 -5.92 -12.84
CA PRO A 61 5.68 -5.71 -14.22
C PRO A 61 4.24 -6.17 -14.52
N VAL A 62 3.43 -6.37 -13.49
CA VAL A 62 2.03 -6.78 -13.64
C VAL A 62 1.25 -5.79 -14.51
N THR A 63 0.48 -6.31 -15.45
CA THR A 63 -0.40 -5.52 -16.33
C THR A 63 -1.86 -5.88 -16.09
N TRP A 64 -2.77 -5.01 -16.52
CA TRP A 64 -4.21 -5.28 -16.42
C TRP A 64 -4.62 -6.55 -17.16
N GLY A 65 -4.09 -6.77 -18.37
CA GLY A 65 -4.37 -7.98 -19.16
C GLY A 65 -3.86 -9.29 -18.54
N SER A 66 -2.97 -9.21 -17.53
CA SER A 66 -2.49 -10.40 -16.81
C SER A 66 -3.38 -10.81 -15.63
N LEU A 67 -4.43 -10.03 -15.32
CA LEU A 67 -5.34 -10.27 -14.21
C LEU A 67 -6.65 -10.87 -14.73
N THR A 68 -7.08 -11.97 -14.13
CA THR A 68 -8.29 -12.72 -14.54
C THR A 68 -9.42 -12.45 -13.57
N GLY A 69 -10.64 -12.15 -14.08
CA GLY A 69 -11.87 -12.05 -13.31
C GLY A 69 -11.98 -10.80 -12.44
N VAL A 70 -11.35 -9.70 -12.86
CA VAL A 70 -11.34 -8.40 -12.15
C VAL A 70 -11.83 -7.25 -13.03
N ASP A 71 -12.51 -7.54 -14.14
CA ASP A 71 -12.88 -6.54 -15.15
C ASP A 71 -13.72 -5.39 -14.58
N GLN A 72 -14.72 -5.69 -13.76
CA GLN A 72 -15.58 -4.69 -13.12
C GLN A 72 -14.78 -3.80 -12.16
N GLN A 73 -13.94 -4.42 -11.33
CA GLN A 73 -13.08 -3.70 -10.39
C GLN A 73 -12.06 -2.84 -11.13
N GLN A 74 -11.51 -3.36 -12.21
CA GLN A 74 -10.59 -2.65 -13.10
C GLN A 74 -11.25 -1.40 -13.70
N GLN A 75 -12.45 -1.53 -14.26
CA GLN A 75 -13.18 -0.39 -14.85
C GLN A 75 -13.51 0.68 -13.81
N ALA A 76 -14.00 0.29 -12.64
CA ALA A 76 -14.33 1.23 -11.57
C ALA A 76 -13.09 1.96 -11.04
N LEU A 77 -11.97 1.23 -10.87
CA LEU A 77 -10.70 1.79 -10.41
C LEU A 77 -10.10 2.73 -11.46
N ALA A 78 -10.17 2.35 -12.75
CA ALA A 78 -9.72 3.16 -13.87
C ALA A 78 -10.47 4.49 -13.91
N LEU A 79 -11.80 4.46 -13.93
CA LEU A 79 -12.63 5.65 -13.98
C LEU A 79 -12.33 6.62 -12.83
N ASN A 80 -12.21 6.11 -11.61
CA ASN A 80 -11.88 6.94 -10.45
C ASN A 80 -10.48 7.58 -10.58
N THR A 81 -9.49 6.82 -11.08
CA THR A 81 -8.12 7.30 -11.24
C THR A 81 -7.99 8.29 -12.40
N GLU A 82 -8.67 8.07 -13.50
CA GLU A 82 -8.71 9.01 -14.65
C GLU A 82 -9.30 10.36 -14.24
N ARG A 83 -10.39 10.35 -13.47
CA ARG A 83 -10.97 11.58 -12.91
C ARG A 83 -9.97 12.28 -11.99
N PHE A 84 -9.28 11.54 -11.14
CA PHE A 84 -8.23 12.06 -10.27
C PHE A 84 -7.12 12.74 -11.08
N LEU A 85 -6.59 12.09 -12.11
CA LEU A 85 -5.54 12.64 -12.97
C LEU A 85 -5.99 13.88 -13.77
N GLN A 86 -7.29 14.05 -13.99
CA GLN A 86 -7.88 15.21 -14.65
C GLN A 86 -8.25 16.35 -13.69
N GLY A 87 -7.91 16.24 -12.41
CA GLY A 87 -8.29 17.20 -11.37
C GLY A 87 -9.79 17.25 -11.09
N GLN A 88 -10.52 16.18 -11.46
CA GLN A 88 -11.95 16.05 -11.20
C GLN A 88 -12.21 15.40 -9.84
N PRO A 89 -13.41 15.59 -9.25
CA PRO A 89 -13.78 14.90 -8.01
C PRO A 89 -13.58 13.40 -8.11
N SER A 90 -12.81 12.85 -7.20
CA SER A 90 -12.44 11.43 -7.12
C SER A 90 -12.39 10.98 -5.67
N ASN A 91 -12.45 9.68 -5.43
CA ASN A 91 -12.57 9.11 -4.10
C ASN A 91 -11.30 8.34 -3.67
N ASN A 92 -11.12 8.20 -2.37
CA ASN A 92 -10.27 7.17 -1.79
C ASN A 92 -10.87 5.79 -2.08
N VAL A 93 -10.04 4.76 -2.24
CA VAL A 93 -10.47 3.44 -2.73
C VAL A 93 -10.06 2.33 -1.76
N LEU A 94 -11.01 1.45 -1.42
CA LEU A 94 -10.78 0.24 -0.65
C LEU A 94 -11.08 -1.00 -1.50
N LEU A 95 -10.09 -1.85 -1.73
CA LEU A 95 -10.23 -3.17 -2.33
C LEU A 95 -10.26 -4.21 -1.21
N TRP A 96 -11.39 -4.89 -1.01
CA TRP A 96 -11.53 -5.84 0.09
C TRP A 96 -11.97 -7.24 -0.39
N GLY A 97 -11.67 -8.28 0.39
CA GLY A 97 -12.13 -9.64 0.11
C GLY A 97 -11.03 -10.69 0.13
N ALA A 98 -11.30 -11.84 -0.48
CA ALA A 98 -10.49 -13.05 -0.36
C ALA A 98 -9.00 -12.84 -0.72
N ARG A 99 -8.11 -13.57 -0.04
CA ARG A 99 -6.66 -13.52 -0.29
C ARG A 99 -6.31 -14.11 -1.64
N GLY A 100 -5.31 -13.51 -2.32
CA GLY A 100 -4.76 -14.01 -3.58
C GLY A 100 -5.66 -13.80 -4.81
N THR A 101 -6.68 -12.94 -4.72
CA THR A 101 -7.64 -12.64 -5.80
C THR A 101 -7.21 -11.48 -6.70
N GLY A 102 -6.04 -10.88 -6.47
CA GLY A 102 -5.50 -9.85 -7.36
C GLY A 102 -5.63 -8.40 -6.85
N LYS A 103 -6.13 -8.14 -5.63
CA LYS A 103 -6.31 -6.79 -5.08
C LYS A 103 -5.06 -5.90 -5.22
N SER A 104 -3.97 -6.28 -4.58
CA SER A 104 -2.70 -5.53 -4.64
C SER A 104 -2.10 -5.52 -6.05
N SER A 105 -2.28 -6.61 -6.81
CA SER A 105 -1.83 -6.69 -8.20
C SER A 105 -2.57 -5.69 -9.09
N LEU A 106 -3.87 -5.45 -8.86
CA LEU A 106 -4.66 -4.48 -9.61
C LEU A 106 -4.15 -3.05 -9.37
N ILE A 107 -3.80 -2.69 -8.13
CA ILE A 107 -3.22 -1.37 -7.81
C ILE A 107 -1.83 -1.21 -8.44
N LYS A 108 -1.00 -2.27 -8.43
CA LYS A 108 0.30 -2.24 -9.10
C LYS A 108 0.17 -2.09 -10.62
N ALA A 109 -0.78 -2.80 -11.23
CA ALA A 109 -1.08 -2.68 -12.66
C ALA A 109 -1.61 -1.29 -13.01
N LEU A 110 -2.39 -0.66 -12.13
CA LEU A 110 -2.83 0.72 -12.27
C LEU A 110 -1.65 1.70 -12.36
N LEU A 111 -0.66 1.57 -11.47
CA LEU A 111 0.54 2.41 -11.54
C LEU A 111 1.26 2.22 -12.88
N ASN A 112 1.47 0.97 -13.30
CA ASN A 112 2.12 0.69 -14.59
C ASN A 112 1.38 1.33 -15.78
N GLN A 113 0.05 1.41 -15.72
CA GLN A 113 -0.79 1.99 -16.76
C GLN A 113 -0.72 3.52 -16.79
N TYR A 114 -0.76 4.18 -15.61
CA TYR A 114 -0.96 5.63 -15.53
C TYR A 114 0.29 6.43 -15.12
N GLN A 115 1.44 5.81 -14.83
CA GLN A 115 2.66 6.53 -14.45
C GLN A 115 3.13 7.55 -15.51
N VAL A 116 2.91 7.25 -16.78
CA VAL A 116 3.25 8.15 -17.90
C VAL A 116 2.32 9.38 -17.97
N GLN A 117 1.13 9.29 -17.35
CA GLN A 117 0.16 10.37 -17.25
C GLN A 117 0.32 11.19 -15.97
N GLY A 118 1.40 10.98 -15.21
CA GLY A 118 1.70 11.74 -14.00
C GLY A 118 1.25 11.08 -12.68
N LEU A 119 0.73 9.84 -12.72
CA LEU A 119 0.47 9.10 -11.50
C LEU A 119 1.78 8.73 -10.81
N ARG A 120 1.84 8.95 -9.50
CA ARG A 120 2.90 8.50 -8.61
C ARG A 120 2.31 7.69 -7.47
N MET A 121 3.10 6.77 -6.90
CA MET A 121 2.61 5.92 -5.82
C MET A 121 3.58 5.87 -4.66
N ILE A 122 3.05 5.97 -3.44
CA ILE A 122 3.83 5.83 -2.21
C ILE A 122 3.25 4.66 -1.43
N GLU A 123 4.04 3.61 -1.27
CA GLU A 123 3.69 2.47 -0.41
C GLU A 123 3.99 2.81 1.04
N VAL A 124 2.98 2.68 1.90
CA VAL A 124 3.06 2.90 3.35
C VAL A 124 2.60 1.63 4.05
N ASP A 125 3.47 1.09 4.90
CA ASP A 125 3.12 -0.07 5.73
C ASP A 125 2.09 0.32 6.79
N LYS A 126 1.24 -0.61 7.21
CA LYS A 126 0.27 -0.41 8.27
C LYS A 126 0.89 0.17 9.55
N ASP A 127 2.05 -0.32 9.93
CA ASP A 127 2.74 0.12 11.15
C ASP A 127 3.28 1.56 11.05
N ASP A 128 3.35 2.11 9.85
CA ASP A 128 3.85 3.44 9.55
C ASP A 128 2.73 4.47 9.27
N LEU A 129 1.46 4.08 9.43
CA LEU A 129 0.31 4.97 9.20
C LEU A 129 0.32 6.26 10.02
N LEU A 130 0.98 6.26 11.19
CA LEU A 130 1.13 7.44 12.03
C LEU A 130 1.89 8.58 11.34
N HIS A 131 2.69 8.27 10.32
CA HIS A 131 3.44 9.24 9.52
C HIS A 131 2.70 9.73 8.27
N LEU A 132 1.46 9.29 8.04
CA LEU A 132 0.68 9.71 6.86
C LEU A 132 0.50 11.22 6.74
N PRO A 133 0.20 11.97 7.82
CA PRO A 133 0.08 13.43 7.72
C PRO A 133 1.38 14.06 7.22
N GLU A 134 2.53 13.70 7.79
CA GLU A 134 3.84 14.21 7.39
C GLU A 134 4.17 13.88 5.92
N ILE A 135 3.83 12.66 5.48
CA ILE A 135 4.01 12.25 4.08
C ILE A 135 3.14 13.10 3.15
N VAL A 136 1.90 13.37 3.55
CA VAL A 136 0.94 14.15 2.75
C VAL A 136 1.38 15.61 2.64
N ASP A 137 1.88 16.19 3.73
CA ASP A 137 2.39 17.57 3.75
C ASP A 137 3.54 17.76 2.76
N ASP A 138 4.44 16.79 2.65
CA ASP A 138 5.57 16.81 1.70
C ASP A 138 5.14 16.73 0.23
N LEU A 139 3.90 16.33 -0.06
CA LEU A 139 3.37 16.14 -1.41
C LEU A 139 2.51 17.29 -1.93
N TRP A 140 2.09 18.21 -1.04
CA TRP A 140 1.03 19.19 -1.29
C TRP A 140 1.25 20.01 -2.57
N ASP A 141 2.43 20.56 -2.76
CA ASP A 141 2.74 21.48 -3.84
C ASP A 141 3.39 20.81 -5.06
N LEU A 142 3.49 19.48 -5.07
CA LEU A 142 4.15 18.77 -6.16
C LEU A 142 3.23 18.64 -7.38
N PRO A 143 3.75 18.82 -8.62
CA PRO A 143 2.95 18.82 -9.84
C PRO A 143 2.63 17.41 -10.34
N TYR A 144 2.33 16.48 -9.45
CA TYR A 144 1.99 15.09 -9.72
C TYR A 144 0.77 14.66 -8.92
N HIS A 145 0.10 13.61 -9.36
CA HIS A 145 -0.98 12.98 -8.63
C HIS A 145 -0.46 11.77 -7.87
N PHE A 146 -0.63 11.77 -6.56
CA PHE A 146 -0.08 10.75 -5.67
C PHE A 146 -1.18 9.81 -5.16
N VAL A 147 -0.95 8.52 -5.30
CA VAL A 147 -1.72 7.50 -4.60
C VAL A 147 -0.86 6.96 -3.44
N ILE A 148 -1.34 7.17 -2.22
CA ILE A 148 -0.78 6.48 -1.05
C ILE A 148 -1.40 5.08 -1.02
N PHE A 149 -0.55 4.08 -1.14
CA PHE A 149 -0.95 2.68 -1.18
C PHE A 149 -0.70 1.99 0.15
N CYS A 150 -1.77 1.52 0.79
CA CYS A 150 -1.72 0.75 2.04
C CYS A 150 -2.16 -0.69 1.75
N ASP A 151 -1.20 -1.64 1.73
CA ASP A 151 -1.52 -3.05 1.46
C ASP A 151 -1.87 -3.81 2.75
N ASP A 152 -2.83 -4.74 2.63
CA ASP A 152 -3.32 -5.63 3.71
C ASP A 152 -3.75 -4.88 4.99
N LEU A 153 -4.47 -3.76 4.80
CA LEU A 153 -4.93 -2.92 5.88
C LEU A 153 -5.96 -3.66 6.76
N SER A 154 -5.68 -3.76 8.04
CA SER A 154 -6.59 -4.32 9.03
C SER A 154 -6.20 -3.82 10.42
N PHE A 155 -7.18 -3.59 11.27
CA PHE A 155 -6.96 -3.09 12.63
C PHE A 155 -7.48 -4.10 13.66
N GLU A 156 -6.78 -4.22 14.77
CA GLU A 156 -7.23 -4.99 15.93
C GLU A 156 -7.94 -4.05 16.94
N ALA A 157 -8.71 -4.62 17.85
CA ALA A 157 -9.40 -3.84 18.88
C ALA A 157 -8.37 -3.08 19.74
N GLY A 158 -8.61 -1.77 19.91
CA GLY A 158 -7.73 -0.90 20.70
C GLY A 158 -6.50 -0.36 19.96
N GLU A 159 -6.30 -0.73 18.72
CA GLU A 159 -5.25 -0.15 17.89
C GLU A 159 -5.61 1.30 17.53
N THR A 160 -4.68 2.24 17.65
CA THR A 160 -4.91 3.68 17.45
C THR A 160 -4.34 4.22 16.14
N SER A 161 -3.59 3.42 15.40
CA SER A 161 -2.94 3.82 14.14
C SER A 161 -3.94 4.27 13.06
N TYR A 162 -5.19 3.80 13.12
CA TYR A 162 -6.26 4.21 12.21
C TYR A 162 -6.61 5.71 12.31
N LYS A 163 -6.32 6.38 13.45
CA LYS A 163 -6.66 7.79 13.64
C LYS A 163 -5.91 8.71 12.68
N ALA A 164 -4.64 8.41 12.40
CA ALA A 164 -3.87 9.15 11.41
C ALA A 164 -4.43 8.95 9.99
N LEU A 165 -4.81 7.72 9.64
CA LEU A 165 -5.47 7.45 8.37
C LEU A 165 -6.81 8.18 8.27
N LYS A 166 -7.61 8.20 9.34
CA LYS A 166 -8.88 8.94 9.41
C LYS A 166 -8.67 10.43 9.13
N SER A 167 -7.66 11.05 9.76
CA SER A 167 -7.32 12.47 9.54
C SER A 167 -6.99 12.76 8.07
N VAL A 168 -6.24 11.90 7.40
CA VAL A 168 -5.89 12.08 5.98
C VAL A 168 -7.09 11.83 5.04
N LEU A 169 -8.00 10.91 5.39
CA LEU A 169 -9.18 10.61 4.58
C LEU A 169 -10.25 11.72 4.66
N GLU A 170 -10.43 12.32 5.82
CA GLU A 170 -11.48 13.32 6.08
C GLU A 170 -10.98 14.76 6.02
N GLY A 171 -9.69 14.97 6.29
CA GLY A 171 -9.14 16.27 6.63
C GLY A 171 -9.40 16.64 8.09
N SER A 172 -8.91 17.81 8.48
CA SER A 172 -9.13 18.41 9.79
C SER A 172 -9.75 19.80 9.62
N LEU A 173 -9.12 20.86 10.14
CA LEU A 173 -9.42 22.25 9.77
C LEU A 173 -8.92 22.57 8.34
N GLU A 174 -7.92 21.83 7.89
CA GLU A 174 -7.36 21.91 6.56
C GLU A 174 -7.98 20.83 5.66
N LEU A 175 -8.31 21.20 4.43
CA LEU A 175 -8.82 20.25 3.43
C LEU A 175 -7.69 19.30 2.99
N PRO A 176 -7.98 18.03 2.72
CA PRO A 176 -7.00 17.14 2.12
C PRO A 176 -6.50 17.68 0.77
N PRO A 177 -5.22 17.54 0.43
CA PRO A 177 -4.69 18.01 -0.85
C PRO A 177 -5.40 17.34 -2.03
N GLU A 178 -5.68 18.13 -3.07
CA GLU A 178 -6.38 17.66 -4.26
C GLU A 178 -5.57 16.64 -5.06
N ASN A 179 -4.25 16.69 -4.95
CA ASN A 179 -3.30 15.84 -5.65
C ASN A 179 -2.94 14.53 -4.91
N VAL A 180 -3.61 14.19 -3.80
CA VAL A 180 -3.37 12.96 -3.03
C VAL A 180 -4.65 12.16 -2.86
N ARG A 181 -4.58 10.84 -3.06
CA ARG A 181 -5.65 9.87 -2.75
C ARG A 181 -5.05 8.65 -2.04
N VAL A 182 -5.86 8.02 -1.20
CA VAL A 182 -5.49 6.80 -0.49
C VAL A 182 -6.18 5.61 -1.13
N TYR A 183 -5.39 4.62 -1.57
CA TYR A 183 -5.88 3.34 -2.06
C TYR A 183 -5.40 2.24 -1.12
N ALA A 184 -6.33 1.49 -0.57
CA ALA A 184 -6.03 0.45 0.39
C ALA A 184 -6.51 -0.92 -0.07
N THR A 185 -5.84 -1.98 0.34
CA THR A 185 -6.37 -3.33 0.24
C THR A 185 -6.65 -3.89 1.63
N SER A 186 -7.63 -4.77 1.74
CA SER A 186 -7.92 -5.49 2.97
C SER A 186 -8.43 -6.90 2.67
N ASN A 187 -8.15 -7.82 3.58
CA ASN A 187 -8.79 -9.14 3.56
C ASN A 187 -10.12 -9.16 4.32
N ARG A 188 -10.54 -8.01 4.89
CA ARG A 188 -11.75 -7.84 5.72
C ARG A 188 -12.58 -6.68 5.18
N ARG A 189 -13.91 -6.85 5.13
CA ARG A 189 -14.82 -5.82 4.61
C ARG A 189 -14.77 -4.52 5.40
N HIS A 190 -14.80 -4.63 6.73
CA HIS A 190 -14.85 -3.47 7.63
C HIS A 190 -13.50 -3.16 8.27
N LEU A 191 -12.40 -3.65 7.66
CA LEU A 191 -11.05 -3.49 8.20
C LEU A 191 -10.83 -4.14 9.58
N MET A 192 -11.79 -4.96 10.07
CA MET A 192 -11.84 -5.58 11.39
C MET A 192 -12.12 -7.09 11.33
N PRO A 193 -11.79 -7.87 12.40
CA PRO A 193 -12.19 -9.26 12.54
C PRO A 193 -13.73 -9.40 12.53
N GLU A 194 -14.28 -10.32 11.71
CA GLU A 194 -15.72 -10.55 11.57
C GLU A 194 -16.38 -10.96 12.90
N TYR A 195 -15.70 -11.77 13.74
CA TYR A 195 -16.21 -12.18 15.05
C TYR A 195 -16.48 -11.01 16.03
N MET A 196 -15.88 -9.85 15.80
CA MET A 196 -16.14 -8.65 16.60
C MET A 196 -17.40 -7.93 16.15
N VAL A 197 -17.70 -7.92 14.87
CA VAL A 197 -18.92 -7.32 14.31
C VAL A 197 -20.16 -8.12 14.75
N ASP A 198 -20.06 -9.46 14.75
CA ASP A 198 -21.15 -10.35 15.18
C ASP A 198 -21.43 -10.24 16.69
N ASN A 199 -20.41 -10.04 17.53
CA ASN A 199 -20.58 -9.87 18.98
C ASN A 199 -21.23 -8.53 19.35
N MET A 200 -21.12 -7.48 18.53
CA MET A 200 -21.82 -6.21 18.76
C MET A 200 -23.32 -6.32 18.62
N SER A 201 -23.81 -7.16 17.69
CA SER A 201 -25.25 -7.40 17.49
C SER A 201 -25.87 -8.20 18.62
N SER A 202 -25.10 -8.87 19.46
CA SER A 202 -25.55 -9.77 20.51
C SER A 202 -25.45 -9.25 21.96
N HIS A 203 -24.73 -8.14 22.23
CA HIS A 203 -24.46 -7.63 23.57
C HIS A 203 -24.93 -6.19 23.81
N SER A 204 -26.26 -5.98 23.88
CA SER A 204 -26.83 -4.76 24.46
C SER A 204 -27.34 -5.01 25.91
N ARG A 205 -26.50 -5.59 26.77
CA ARG A 205 -26.76 -5.67 28.22
C ARG A 205 -25.43 -5.69 29.01
N GLY A 206 -25.09 -4.57 29.64
CA GLY A 206 -24.16 -4.52 30.77
C GLY A 206 -22.82 -3.83 30.49
N GLY A 207 -22.77 -2.52 30.61
CA GLY A 207 -21.80 -1.73 31.35
C GLY A 207 -20.29 -1.94 31.11
N GLU A 208 -19.80 -1.69 29.92
CA GLU A 208 -18.44 -1.12 29.70
C GLU A 208 -18.42 -0.50 28.30
N ILE A 209 -18.39 0.84 28.26
CA ILE A 209 -18.67 1.66 27.06
C ILE A 209 -17.49 1.72 26.09
N HIS A 210 -16.27 1.44 26.51
CA HIS A 210 -15.07 1.73 25.74
C HIS A 210 -14.72 0.79 24.55
N PRO A 211 -14.98 -0.51 24.56
CA PRO A 211 -14.71 -1.36 23.40
C PRO A 211 -15.65 -1.12 22.22
N ALA A 212 -16.93 -0.81 22.49
CA ALA A 212 -17.93 -0.61 21.45
C ALA A 212 -17.69 0.65 20.62
N GLU A 213 -17.35 1.77 21.27
CA GLU A 213 -17.05 3.03 20.58
C GLU A 213 -15.83 2.93 19.65
N ALA A 214 -14.75 2.26 20.10
CA ALA A 214 -13.58 2.06 19.28
C ALA A 214 -13.88 1.20 18.04
N ILE A 215 -14.78 0.23 18.17
CA ILE A 215 -15.21 -0.64 17.08
C ILE A 215 -16.08 0.13 16.09
N GLU A 216 -17.03 0.94 16.56
CA GLU A 216 -17.87 1.79 15.72
C GLU A 216 -17.03 2.81 14.94
N GLU A 217 -16.01 3.42 15.57
CA GLU A 217 -15.08 4.31 14.88
C GLU A 217 -14.30 3.60 13.76
N GLN A 218 -13.89 2.35 13.96
CA GLN A 218 -13.15 1.59 12.97
C GLN A 218 -14.05 1.09 11.83
N ILE A 219 -15.31 0.70 12.10
CA ILE A 219 -16.30 0.39 11.06
C ILE A 219 -16.53 1.63 10.21
N SER A 220 -16.71 2.78 10.85
CA SER A 220 -16.89 4.06 10.15
C SER A 220 -15.69 4.47 9.30
N LEU A 221 -14.49 3.93 9.55
CA LEU A 221 -13.31 4.18 8.71
C LEU A 221 -13.47 3.60 7.30
N ALA A 222 -14.06 2.41 7.16
CA ALA A 222 -14.30 1.81 5.85
C ALA A 222 -15.26 2.66 5.00
N ASP A 223 -16.23 3.33 5.63
CA ASP A 223 -17.21 4.19 4.95
C ASP A 223 -16.60 5.47 4.36
N ARG A 224 -15.38 5.84 4.79
CA ARG A 224 -14.63 6.98 4.25
C ARG A 224 -13.95 6.70 2.91
N PHE A 225 -13.91 5.43 2.51
CA PHE A 225 -13.52 5.06 1.17
C PHE A 225 -14.75 5.12 0.26
N GLY A 226 -14.88 6.22 -0.51
CA GLY A 226 -16.04 6.44 -1.38
C GLY A 226 -16.17 5.43 -2.52
N VAL A 227 -15.11 4.68 -2.85
CA VAL A 227 -15.13 3.54 -3.76
C VAL A 227 -14.68 2.30 -3.01
N GLN A 228 -15.59 1.30 -2.93
CA GLN A 228 -15.32 0.02 -2.30
C GLN A 228 -15.49 -1.10 -3.32
N LEU A 229 -14.43 -1.87 -3.57
CA LEU A 229 -14.41 -2.95 -4.57
C LEU A 229 -14.22 -4.31 -3.88
N SER A 230 -15.20 -5.20 -4.08
CA SER A 230 -15.18 -6.53 -3.48
C SER A 230 -14.49 -7.56 -4.37
N PHE A 231 -13.74 -8.46 -3.75
CA PHE A 231 -13.03 -9.56 -4.41
C PHE A 231 -13.42 -10.89 -3.76
N TYR A 232 -14.05 -11.75 -4.53
CA TYR A 232 -14.52 -13.05 -4.06
C TYR A 232 -13.50 -14.16 -4.38
N ALA A 233 -13.55 -15.24 -3.62
CA ALA A 233 -12.76 -16.43 -3.92
C ALA A 233 -13.07 -16.95 -5.32
N PHE A 234 -12.06 -17.45 -6.01
CA PHE A 234 -12.22 -17.97 -7.36
C PHE A 234 -13.12 -19.21 -7.38
N SER A 235 -14.07 -19.23 -8.31
CA SER A 235 -14.70 -20.48 -8.74
C SER A 235 -13.67 -21.39 -9.39
N GLN A 236 -14.01 -22.66 -9.58
CA GLN A 236 -13.13 -23.56 -10.32
C GLN A 236 -12.92 -23.09 -11.76
N GLU A 237 -13.98 -22.58 -12.38
CA GLU A 237 -13.93 -22.07 -13.75
C GLU A 237 -12.97 -20.87 -13.85
N LEU A 238 -13.10 -19.88 -12.97
CA LEU A 238 -12.22 -18.72 -12.95
C LEU A 238 -10.75 -19.12 -12.66
N TYR A 239 -10.55 -20.11 -11.80
CA TYR A 239 -9.21 -20.65 -11.55
C TYR A 239 -8.59 -21.26 -12.81
N LEU A 240 -9.38 -22.05 -13.58
CA LEU A 240 -8.92 -22.63 -14.83
C LEU A 240 -8.68 -21.59 -15.91
N GLN A 241 -9.50 -20.54 -15.99
CA GLN A 241 -9.24 -19.38 -16.87
C GLN A 241 -7.91 -18.71 -16.53
N ALA A 242 -7.59 -18.56 -15.24
CA ALA A 242 -6.31 -18.02 -14.81
C ALA A 242 -5.12 -18.95 -15.17
N ILE A 243 -5.32 -20.25 -15.13
CA ILE A 243 -4.33 -21.25 -15.62
C ILE A 243 -4.14 -21.10 -17.13
N ASP A 244 -5.23 -21.02 -17.90
CA ASP A 244 -5.18 -20.87 -19.35
C ASP A 244 -4.48 -19.59 -19.80
N ALA A 245 -4.67 -18.50 -19.07
CA ALA A 245 -3.98 -17.24 -19.33
C ALA A 245 -2.46 -17.32 -19.09
N LEU A 246 -2.01 -18.19 -18.19
CA LEU A 246 -0.59 -18.39 -17.88
C LEU A 246 0.09 -19.39 -18.81
N PHE A 247 -0.66 -20.39 -19.32
CA PHE A 247 -0.16 -21.45 -20.18
C PHE A 247 -0.71 -21.29 -21.60
N THR A 248 -0.10 -20.41 -22.38
CA THR A 248 -0.57 -20.08 -23.74
C THR A 248 -0.33 -21.20 -24.75
N GLU A 249 0.73 -22.00 -24.59
CA GLU A 249 1.11 -23.10 -25.50
C GLU A 249 1.08 -24.43 -24.74
N VAL A 250 -0.01 -25.17 -24.89
CA VAL A 250 -0.20 -26.46 -24.21
C VAL A 250 -0.76 -27.49 -25.21
N GLY A 251 -0.11 -28.64 -25.29
CA GLY A 251 -0.56 -29.75 -26.16
C GLY A 251 -1.83 -30.43 -25.66
N ASP A 252 -1.92 -30.71 -24.36
CA ASP A 252 -3.08 -31.33 -23.70
C ASP A 252 -3.62 -30.44 -22.58
N ARG A 253 -4.62 -29.64 -22.91
CA ARG A 253 -5.25 -28.68 -21.98
C ARG A 253 -6.04 -29.39 -20.88
N GLU A 254 -6.67 -30.53 -21.19
CA GLU A 254 -7.45 -31.27 -20.19
C GLU A 254 -6.55 -31.89 -19.12
N ALA A 255 -5.43 -32.48 -19.50
CA ALA A 255 -4.43 -32.96 -18.55
C ALA A 255 -3.85 -31.84 -17.70
N LEU A 256 -3.59 -30.64 -18.26
CA LEU A 256 -3.15 -29.47 -17.54
C LEU A 256 -4.18 -29.05 -16.49
N HIS A 257 -5.46 -28.94 -16.86
CA HIS A 257 -6.55 -28.58 -15.96
C HIS A 257 -6.68 -29.58 -14.80
N GLN A 258 -6.60 -30.87 -15.06
CA GLN A 258 -6.65 -31.90 -14.02
C GLN A 258 -5.48 -31.75 -13.03
N GLN A 259 -4.27 -31.51 -13.52
CA GLN A 259 -3.10 -31.27 -12.67
C GLN A 259 -3.26 -29.99 -11.84
N ALA A 260 -3.73 -28.91 -12.45
CA ALA A 260 -3.98 -27.64 -11.77
C ALA A 260 -5.05 -27.77 -10.65
N ILE A 261 -6.13 -28.51 -10.91
CA ILE A 261 -7.17 -28.80 -9.90
C ILE A 261 -6.58 -29.59 -8.74
N ARG A 262 -5.82 -30.68 -9.00
CA ARG A 262 -5.16 -31.46 -7.95
C ARG A 262 -4.22 -30.61 -7.11
N PHE A 263 -3.45 -29.73 -7.76
CA PHE A 263 -2.54 -28.81 -7.08
C PHE A 263 -3.28 -27.82 -6.17
N ALA A 264 -4.39 -27.23 -6.63
CA ALA A 264 -5.21 -26.31 -5.84
C ALA A 264 -5.92 -27.03 -4.68
N THR A 265 -6.41 -28.27 -4.92
CA THR A 265 -7.05 -29.10 -3.90
C THR A 265 -6.07 -29.44 -2.78
N ALA A 266 -4.83 -29.83 -3.12
CA ALA A 266 -3.79 -30.10 -2.12
C ALA A 266 -3.44 -28.89 -1.25
N ARG A 267 -3.69 -27.66 -1.73
CA ARG A 267 -3.48 -26.41 -0.98
C ARG A 267 -4.74 -25.88 -0.29
N GLY A 268 -5.89 -26.49 -0.52
CA GLY A 268 -7.17 -26.08 0.03
C GLY A 268 -7.69 -24.73 -0.49
N VAL A 269 -7.09 -24.17 -1.59
CA VAL A 269 -7.46 -22.84 -2.08
C VAL A 269 -7.29 -22.72 -3.60
N ARG A 270 -8.27 -22.05 -4.24
CA ARG A 270 -8.26 -21.66 -5.65
C ARG A 270 -8.23 -20.13 -5.74
N ASN A 271 -7.11 -19.59 -6.22
CA ASN A 271 -6.96 -18.14 -6.44
C ASN A 271 -5.81 -17.87 -7.41
N GLY A 272 -5.62 -16.61 -7.80
CA GLY A 272 -4.57 -16.19 -8.72
C GLY A 272 -3.14 -16.50 -8.21
N ARG A 273 -2.92 -16.42 -6.90
CA ARG A 273 -1.62 -16.78 -6.30
C ARG A 273 -1.32 -18.26 -6.48
N THR A 274 -2.32 -19.12 -6.28
CA THR A 274 -2.17 -20.58 -6.48
C THR A 274 -1.93 -20.91 -7.96
N ALA A 275 -2.61 -20.20 -8.89
CA ALA A 275 -2.36 -20.35 -10.33
C ALA A 275 -0.92 -19.95 -10.70
N GLN A 276 -0.43 -18.84 -10.20
CA GLN A 276 0.95 -18.40 -10.40
C GLN A 276 1.98 -19.38 -9.80
N GLN A 277 1.71 -19.95 -8.63
CA GLN A 277 2.56 -20.98 -8.03
C GLN A 277 2.60 -22.25 -8.86
N PHE A 278 1.46 -22.68 -9.39
CA PHE A 278 1.38 -23.82 -10.30
C PHE A 278 2.20 -23.55 -11.57
N PHE A 279 2.04 -22.36 -12.17
CA PHE A 279 2.82 -21.98 -13.35
C PHE A 279 4.33 -21.98 -13.10
N ARG A 280 4.78 -21.44 -11.96
CA ARG A 280 6.23 -21.44 -11.60
C ARG A 280 6.79 -22.84 -11.43
N GLN A 281 5.96 -23.81 -11.02
CA GLN A 281 6.38 -25.20 -10.80
C GLN A 281 6.31 -26.06 -12.06
N HIS A 282 5.35 -25.81 -12.95
CA HIS A 282 5.01 -26.66 -14.08
C HIS A 282 5.09 -25.98 -15.44
N GLY A 283 5.25 -24.67 -15.48
CA GLY A 283 5.38 -23.91 -16.71
C GLY A 283 6.71 -24.15 -17.42
N PRO A 284 6.81 -23.75 -18.68
CA PRO A 284 8.06 -23.87 -19.45
C PRO A 284 9.17 -23.11 -18.72
N ARG A 285 10.32 -23.74 -18.57
CA ARG A 285 11.50 -23.07 -18.01
C ARG A 285 11.92 -22.00 -19.01
N SER A 286 11.90 -20.73 -18.62
CA SER A 286 12.53 -19.67 -19.38
C SER A 286 13.98 -20.08 -19.66
N PRO A 287 14.49 -19.96 -20.90
CA PRO A 287 15.91 -20.16 -21.15
C PRO A 287 16.67 -19.21 -20.21
N ILE A 288 17.61 -19.75 -19.45
CA ILE A 288 18.54 -18.97 -18.64
C ILE A 288 19.32 -18.11 -19.63
N VAL A 289 19.03 -16.81 -19.65
CA VAL A 289 19.87 -15.86 -20.37
C VAL A 289 21.11 -15.70 -19.51
N ASP A 290 22.17 -16.42 -19.86
CA ASP A 290 23.52 -16.21 -19.32
C ASP A 290 23.92 -14.76 -19.65
N GLN A 291 24.08 -13.95 -18.60
CA GLN A 291 24.68 -12.61 -18.67
C GLN A 291 26.11 -12.69 -18.18
#